data_45ac85e466e610a68c2ac02137adb3a1
#
_entry.id   45ac85e466e610a68c2ac02137adb3a1
#
_cell.length_a   1.000
_cell.length_b   1.000
_cell.length_c   1.000
_cell.angle_alpha   90.00
_cell.angle_beta   90.00
_cell.angle_gamma   90.00
#
_symmetry.space_group_name_H-M   'P 1'
#
loop_
_entity.id
_entity.type
_entity.pdbx_description
1 polymer ?
#
loop_
_entity_poly.entity_id
_entity_poly.type
_entity_poly.pdbx_seq_one_letter_code
_entity_poly.pdbx_strand_id
1 'polypeptide(L)'
;MKSLDMIRLGFENLLRTRLRTVLTILGVVVGIGALTSMVSFGTGMQKNITEAFRDSDLFTSLYVTAGDVGEITDPGDVIELMSKPPVPLTDSTVLAIREIPGVEIVFPEISFPVRLEIDGHETRTTLRGLPAAMGRYKPFDDLEYGEYFSGDDDRAAVIRLETLEDMGLSVMDAGAETVDAPEDTAVAMEVVVGDSLIGSRVNVITAVMDLSGGPIGALTRLVPGGGAFREAAIQFEIAGILKESSNFSGQGFRGGVFVPIETADSIPTLGFSSVWELLGEDQGKGRYGSIYVRVRGMGDMESVRTVLVDEMGLSVFSIADQLEEIKRGFVIVDSVLAAVGTVALFVAALGIVNTMVMSILERTREIGIMKAIGAGDGEIRMIFFAEAATIGAVGAVCGLILGWLVTRLANVIVNLRFMPVGEEPVNLFYFPLWLILGAVGFSVLVSLLAGLYPASRAARVDPVKALRHD
;
A
#
# COMPACT_ATOMS: atom_id res chain seq x y z
N MET A 1 17.17 -34.59 -39.11
CA MET A 1 18.06 -33.47 -38.68
C MET A 1 18.11 -33.44 -37.17
N LYS A 2 19.27 -33.16 -36.57
CA LYS A 2 19.34 -32.98 -35.09
C LYS A 2 18.71 -31.67 -34.71
N SER A 3 18.02 -31.58 -33.57
CA SER A 3 17.31 -30.38 -33.06
C SER A 3 18.20 -29.13 -33.00
N LEU A 4 19.50 -29.29 -32.74
CA LEU A 4 20.48 -28.23 -32.69
C LEU A 4 20.73 -27.60 -34.07
N ASP A 5 20.71 -28.40 -35.15
CA ASP A 5 20.92 -27.91 -36.53
C ASP A 5 19.74 -27.05 -36.99
N MET A 6 18.52 -27.34 -36.49
CA MET A 6 17.32 -26.55 -36.79
C MET A 6 17.34 -25.17 -36.13
N ILE A 7 17.80 -25.09 -34.86
CA ILE A 7 17.95 -23.81 -34.15
C ILE A 7 19.01 -22.93 -34.83
N ARG A 8 20.14 -23.54 -35.25
CA ARG A 8 21.21 -22.83 -35.95
C ARG A 8 20.74 -22.28 -37.32
N LEU A 9 20.00 -23.10 -38.09
CA LEU A 9 19.38 -22.67 -39.35
C LEU A 9 18.35 -21.55 -39.12
N GLY A 10 17.53 -21.62 -38.07
CA GLY A 10 16.61 -20.54 -37.69
C GLY A 10 17.33 -19.22 -37.43
N PHE A 11 18.46 -19.27 -36.71
CA PHE A 11 19.24 -18.08 -36.39
C PHE A 11 19.96 -17.50 -37.61
N GLU A 12 20.56 -18.32 -38.48
CA GLU A 12 21.20 -17.88 -39.72
C GLU A 12 20.19 -17.22 -40.67
N ASN A 13 18.95 -17.70 -40.71
CA ASN A 13 17.87 -17.16 -41.54
C ASN A 13 17.39 -15.79 -41.04
N LEU A 14 17.33 -15.54 -39.73
CA LEU A 14 16.97 -14.25 -39.14
C LEU A 14 17.95 -13.13 -39.54
N LEU A 15 19.23 -13.46 -39.78
CA LEU A 15 20.26 -12.51 -40.19
C LEU A 15 20.18 -12.09 -41.66
N ARG A 16 19.43 -12.81 -42.49
CA ARG A 16 19.29 -12.50 -43.95
C ARG A 16 18.31 -11.32 -44.18
N THR A 17 17.25 -11.18 -43.36
CA THR A 17 16.23 -10.11 -43.50
C THR A 17 16.28 -9.13 -42.32
N ARG A 18 17.44 -8.51 -42.13
CA ARG A 18 17.80 -7.77 -40.89
C ARG A 18 16.77 -6.74 -40.43
N LEU A 19 16.34 -5.84 -41.31
CA LEU A 19 15.45 -4.73 -40.92
C LEU A 19 14.08 -5.24 -40.41
N ARG A 20 13.50 -6.20 -41.12
CA ARG A 20 12.17 -6.75 -40.78
C ARG A 20 12.21 -7.57 -39.49
N THR A 21 13.24 -8.41 -39.35
CA THR A 21 13.46 -9.21 -38.15
C THR A 21 13.66 -8.32 -36.93
N VAL A 22 14.49 -7.25 -37.07
CA VAL A 22 14.70 -6.29 -35.98
C VAL A 22 13.38 -5.60 -35.57
N LEU A 23 12.57 -5.14 -36.54
CA LEU A 23 11.27 -4.53 -36.25
C LEU A 23 10.30 -5.49 -35.53
N THR A 24 10.29 -6.75 -35.98
CA THR A 24 9.43 -7.78 -35.32
C THR A 24 9.91 -8.09 -33.91
N ILE A 25 11.23 -8.28 -33.72
CA ILE A 25 11.81 -8.48 -32.39
C ILE A 25 11.56 -7.26 -31.50
N LEU A 26 11.69 -6.04 -32.02
CA LEU A 26 11.42 -4.81 -31.28
C LEU A 26 9.98 -4.74 -30.75
N GLY A 27 9.00 -5.19 -31.55
CA GLY A 27 7.61 -5.29 -31.10
C GLY A 27 7.47 -6.25 -29.89
N VAL A 28 8.13 -7.42 -29.96
CA VAL A 28 8.14 -8.38 -28.85
C VAL A 28 8.87 -7.80 -27.61
N VAL A 29 10.01 -7.15 -27.84
CA VAL A 29 10.81 -6.49 -26.79
C VAL A 29 10.00 -5.46 -26.02
N VAL A 30 9.31 -4.58 -26.74
CA VAL A 30 8.46 -3.55 -26.12
C VAL A 30 7.29 -4.20 -25.38
N GLY A 31 6.63 -5.19 -25.97
CA GLY A 31 5.50 -5.89 -25.34
C GLY A 31 5.91 -6.61 -24.04
N ILE A 32 7.00 -7.38 -24.10
CA ILE A 32 7.50 -8.10 -22.91
C ILE A 32 8.11 -7.14 -21.90
N GLY A 33 8.84 -6.12 -22.34
CA GLY A 33 9.40 -5.09 -21.47
C GLY A 33 8.34 -4.32 -20.69
N ALA A 34 7.25 -3.91 -21.35
CA ALA A 34 6.13 -3.26 -20.71
C ALA A 34 5.45 -4.20 -19.71
N LEU A 35 5.08 -5.41 -20.12
CA LEU A 35 4.41 -6.38 -19.27
C LEU A 35 5.25 -6.71 -18.02
N THR A 36 6.54 -6.98 -18.19
CA THR A 36 7.41 -7.33 -17.04
C THR A 36 7.67 -6.15 -16.11
N SER A 37 7.77 -4.92 -16.62
CA SER A 37 7.90 -3.71 -15.82
C SER A 37 6.65 -3.49 -14.95
N MET A 38 5.46 -3.68 -15.52
CA MET A 38 4.19 -3.51 -14.82
C MET A 38 3.99 -4.56 -13.72
N VAL A 39 4.20 -5.83 -14.04
CA VAL A 39 4.08 -6.92 -13.05
C VAL A 39 5.16 -6.80 -11.97
N SER A 40 6.37 -6.35 -12.33
CA SER A 40 7.45 -6.08 -11.38
C SER A 40 7.11 -4.96 -10.40
N PHE A 41 6.38 -3.93 -10.85
CA PHE A 41 5.88 -2.85 -9.99
C PHE A 41 4.85 -3.39 -8.98
N GLY A 42 3.84 -4.10 -9.43
CA GLY A 42 2.82 -4.69 -8.55
C GLY A 42 3.42 -5.63 -7.50
N THR A 43 4.34 -6.52 -7.93
CA THR A 43 5.03 -7.44 -7.00
C THR A 43 5.99 -6.72 -6.04
N GLY A 44 6.66 -5.65 -6.50
CA GLY A 44 7.53 -4.81 -5.68
C GLY A 44 6.74 -4.07 -4.61
N MET A 45 5.61 -3.46 -5.00
CA MET A 45 4.74 -2.73 -4.08
C MET A 45 4.11 -3.66 -3.03
N GLN A 46 3.60 -4.83 -3.44
CA GLN A 46 3.09 -5.85 -2.50
C GLN A 46 4.17 -6.31 -1.52
N LYS A 47 5.42 -6.47 -2.00
CA LYS A 47 6.54 -6.85 -1.15
C LYS A 47 6.87 -5.76 -0.13
N ASN A 48 7.02 -4.51 -0.58
CA ASN A 48 7.34 -3.38 0.30
C ASN A 48 6.27 -3.19 1.38
N ILE A 49 4.99 -3.23 0.99
CA ILE A 49 3.88 -3.17 1.93
C ILE A 49 3.97 -4.32 2.94
N THR A 50 4.18 -5.55 2.48
CA THR A 50 4.25 -6.72 3.38
C THR A 50 5.45 -6.64 4.31
N GLU A 51 6.60 -6.15 3.85
CA GLU A 51 7.81 -5.99 4.66
C GLU A 51 7.67 -4.85 5.67
N ALA A 52 7.11 -3.71 5.29
CA ALA A 52 6.85 -2.59 6.20
C ALA A 52 5.95 -2.98 7.38
N PHE A 53 5.01 -3.89 7.16
CA PHE A 53 4.14 -4.39 8.24
C PHE A 53 4.70 -5.61 8.98
N ARG A 54 5.65 -6.33 8.40
CA ARG A 54 6.16 -7.59 8.97
C ARG A 54 6.91 -7.38 10.28
N ASP A 55 7.59 -6.26 10.39
CA ASP A 55 8.38 -5.90 11.58
C ASP A 55 7.53 -5.21 12.66
N SER A 56 6.26 -4.90 12.35
CA SER A 56 5.29 -4.35 13.30
C SER A 56 4.32 -5.44 13.75
N ASP A 57 4.05 -5.49 15.05
CA ASP A 57 3.05 -6.38 15.67
C ASP A 57 1.59 -6.09 15.21
N LEU A 58 1.43 -5.26 14.19
CA LEU A 58 0.16 -4.75 13.68
C LEU A 58 -0.72 -5.82 13.01
N PHE A 59 -0.13 -6.88 12.48
CA PHE A 59 -0.90 -7.99 11.87
C PHE A 59 -1.70 -8.83 12.87
N THR A 60 -1.32 -8.80 14.12
CA THR A 60 -2.02 -9.49 15.20
C THR A 60 -2.89 -8.56 16.01
N SER A 61 -3.11 -7.33 15.52
CA SER A 61 -3.84 -6.28 16.24
C SER A 61 -5.21 -6.03 15.64
N LEU A 62 -6.20 -5.94 16.51
CA LEU A 62 -7.59 -5.60 16.20
C LEU A 62 -7.95 -4.30 16.94
N TYR A 63 -8.60 -3.41 16.25
CA TYR A 63 -9.22 -2.22 16.84
C TYR A 63 -10.71 -2.44 16.93
N VAL A 64 -11.21 -2.40 18.15
CA VAL A 64 -12.62 -2.65 18.47
C VAL A 64 -13.28 -1.31 18.75
N THR A 65 -14.38 -1.03 18.09
CA THR A 65 -15.18 0.18 18.25
C THR A 65 -16.62 -0.16 18.66
N ALA A 66 -17.33 0.80 19.21
CA ALA A 66 -18.67 0.64 19.79
C ALA A 66 -19.80 0.26 18.81
N GLY A 67 -19.50 0.08 17.56
CA GLY A 67 -20.43 -0.24 16.47
C GLY A 67 -19.96 0.36 15.16
N ASP A 68 -20.43 -0.20 14.08
CA ASP A 68 -20.13 0.35 12.74
C ASP A 68 -20.87 1.67 12.59
N VAL A 69 -20.17 2.77 12.88
CA VAL A 69 -20.53 4.08 12.37
C VAL A 69 -20.07 4.09 10.94
N GLY A 70 -20.76 3.33 10.07
CA GLY A 70 -20.53 3.35 8.64
C GLY A 70 -20.49 4.79 8.16
N GLU A 71 -19.78 5.06 7.08
CA GLU A 71 -19.82 6.39 6.46
C GLU A 71 -21.29 6.80 6.32
N ILE A 72 -21.70 7.82 7.09
CA ILE A 72 -23.04 8.39 6.99
C ILE A 72 -23.13 9.06 5.63
N THR A 73 -23.53 8.31 4.65
CA THR A 73 -23.68 8.77 3.25
C THR A 73 -25.11 9.18 2.93
N ASP A 74 -26.10 8.69 3.71
CA ASP A 74 -27.52 8.95 3.51
C ASP A 74 -28.22 9.31 4.84
N PRO A 75 -29.24 10.19 4.86
CA PRO A 75 -30.09 10.41 6.02
C PRO A 75 -30.74 9.15 6.60
N GLY A 76 -30.88 8.08 5.80
CA GLY A 76 -31.33 6.76 6.24
C GLY A 76 -30.38 6.10 7.22
N ASP A 77 -29.07 6.25 7.03
CA ASP A 77 -28.02 5.69 7.89
C ASP A 77 -28.09 6.28 9.31
N VAL A 78 -28.44 7.56 9.42
CA VAL A 78 -28.66 8.23 10.72
C VAL A 78 -29.85 7.62 11.45
N ILE A 79 -30.91 7.27 10.74
CA ILE A 79 -32.13 6.66 11.33
C ILE A 79 -31.82 5.23 11.78
N GLU A 80 -31.03 4.48 11.03
CA GLU A 80 -30.59 3.14 11.41
C GLU A 80 -29.67 3.18 12.63
N LEU A 81 -28.73 4.11 12.68
CA LEU A 81 -27.87 4.36 13.85
C LEU A 81 -28.69 4.73 15.10
N MET A 82 -29.75 5.53 14.93
CA MET A 82 -30.67 5.89 16.02
C MET A 82 -31.54 4.73 16.48
N SER A 83 -31.81 3.74 15.63
CA SER A 83 -32.63 2.58 15.97
C SER A 83 -31.85 1.45 16.67
N LYS A 84 -30.52 1.44 16.53
CA LYS A 84 -29.65 0.41 17.10
C LYS A 84 -28.51 1.11 17.87
N PRO A 85 -28.69 1.37 19.18
CA PRO A 85 -27.66 2.07 19.95
C PRO A 85 -26.36 1.22 19.93
N PRO A 86 -25.19 1.86 19.74
CA PRO A 86 -23.92 1.17 19.76
C PRO A 86 -23.67 0.51 21.12
N VAL A 87 -23.00 -0.63 21.10
CA VAL A 87 -22.60 -1.33 22.34
C VAL A 87 -21.55 -0.47 23.06
N PRO A 88 -21.81 -0.03 24.32
CA PRO A 88 -20.89 0.85 25.02
C PRO A 88 -19.58 0.14 25.35
N LEU A 89 -18.45 0.77 25.08
CA LEU A 89 -17.13 0.28 25.47
C LEU A 89 -16.81 0.71 26.91
N THR A 90 -16.91 -0.22 27.81
CA THR A 90 -16.74 -0.03 29.27
C THR A 90 -15.67 -0.95 29.84
N ASP A 91 -15.31 -0.78 31.11
CA ASP A 91 -14.38 -1.68 31.79
C ASP A 91 -14.85 -3.14 31.73
N SER A 92 -16.16 -3.39 31.80
CA SER A 92 -16.72 -4.74 31.65
C SER A 92 -16.51 -5.32 30.27
N THR A 93 -16.59 -4.49 29.24
CA THR A 93 -16.27 -4.90 27.83
C THR A 93 -14.81 -5.27 27.72
N VAL A 94 -13.90 -4.46 28.26
CA VAL A 94 -12.44 -4.73 28.28
C VAL A 94 -12.15 -6.06 28.98
N LEU A 95 -12.76 -6.33 30.11
CA LEU A 95 -12.62 -7.58 30.87
C LEU A 95 -13.14 -8.78 30.06
N ALA A 96 -14.32 -8.66 29.46
CA ALA A 96 -14.90 -9.73 28.64
C ALA A 96 -14.02 -10.07 27.42
N ILE A 97 -13.47 -9.06 26.76
CA ILE A 97 -12.55 -9.27 25.62
C ILE A 97 -11.25 -9.97 26.08
N ARG A 98 -10.74 -9.64 27.27
CA ARG A 98 -9.52 -10.26 27.81
C ARG A 98 -9.68 -11.75 28.08
N GLU A 99 -10.90 -12.23 28.35
CA GLU A 99 -11.20 -13.64 28.60
C GLU A 99 -11.35 -14.47 27.31
N ILE A 100 -11.38 -13.85 26.12
CA ILE A 100 -11.51 -14.56 24.84
C ILE A 100 -10.25 -15.39 24.59
N PRO A 101 -10.36 -16.70 24.29
CA PRO A 101 -9.22 -17.53 23.94
C PRO A 101 -8.50 -17.00 22.70
N GLY A 102 -7.17 -16.87 22.75
CA GLY A 102 -6.36 -16.33 21.67
C GLY A 102 -6.00 -14.85 21.85
N VAL A 103 -6.68 -14.12 22.73
CA VAL A 103 -6.30 -12.76 23.10
C VAL A 103 -5.05 -12.77 23.99
N GLU A 104 -4.08 -11.91 23.66
CA GLU A 104 -2.84 -11.73 24.42
C GLU A 104 -2.91 -10.46 25.28
N ILE A 105 -3.32 -9.34 24.66
CA ILE A 105 -3.31 -8.03 25.29
C ILE A 105 -4.59 -7.29 24.91
N VAL A 106 -5.15 -6.55 25.87
CA VAL A 106 -6.29 -5.65 25.66
C VAL A 106 -6.00 -4.32 26.34
N PHE A 107 -6.06 -3.25 25.56
CA PHE A 107 -5.91 -1.88 26.05
C PHE A 107 -7.10 -1.02 25.64
N PRO A 108 -7.78 -0.37 26.58
CA PRO A 108 -8.75 0.67 26.28
C PRO A 108 -8.05 1.94 25.77
N GLU A 109 -8.73 2.69 24.93
CA GLU A 109 -8.25 3.93 24.34
C GLU A 109 -9.33 5.01 24.40
N ILE A 110 -8.92 6.22 24.77
CA ILE A 110 -9.72 7.43 24.68
C ILE A 110 -9.09 8.32 23.62
N SER A 111 -9.85 8.71 22.59
CA SER A 111 -9.34 9.58 21.54
C SER A 111 -10.30 10.70 21.18
N PHE A 112 -9.76 11.90 21.00
CA PHE A 112 -10.53 13.08 20.59
C PHE A 112 -9.62 14.13 19.93
N PRO A 113 -10.19 15.00 19.05
CA PRO A 113 -9.44 16.04 18.40
C PRO A 113 -9.08 17.17 19.39
N VAL A 114 -7.85 17.67 19.27
CA VAL A 114 -7.31 18.76 20.08
C VAL A 114 -6.52 19.74 19.22
N ARG A 115 -6.30 20.93 19.76
CA ARG A 115 -5.30 21.87 19.29
C ARG A 115 -4.13 21.86 20.26
N LEU A 116 -2.93 21.62 19.76
CA LEU A 116 -1.69 21.70 20.54
C LEU A 116 -1.08 23.10 20.35
N GLU A 117 -0.50 23.62 21.41
CA GLU A 117 0.27 24.86 21.40
C GLU A 117 1.57 24.66 22.19
N ILE A 118 2.70 24.95 21.56
CA ILE A 118 4.06 24.94 22.14
C ILE A 118 4.74 26.26 21.73
N ASP A 119 5.11 27.09 22.68
CA ASP A 119 5.84 28.35 22.46
C ASP A 119 5.27 29.25 21.35
N GLY A 120 3.96 29.24 21.17
CA GLY A 120 3.25 30.05 20.17
C GLY A 120 3.05 29.35 18.82
N HIS A 121 3.55 28.16 18.63
CA HIS A 121 3.26 27.29 17.47
C HIS A 121 2.02 26.44 17.75
N GLU A 122 1.09 26.39 16.81
CA GLU A 122 -0.16 25.68 16.96
C GLU A 122 -0.39 24.66 15.84
N THR A 123 -0.90 23.49 16.18
CA THR A 123 -1.43 22.54 15.19
C THR A 123 -2.68 21.82 15.70
N ARG A 124 -3.48 21.27 14.79
CA ARG A 124 -4.64 20.44 15.12
C ARG A 124 -4.26 18.98 14.95
N THR A 125 -4.48 18.20 16.01
CA THR A 125 -4.16 16.78 16.01
C THR A 125 -5.19 16.00 16.85
N THR A 126 -4.98 14.70 16.98
CA THR A 126 -5.78 13.83 17.85
C THR A 126 -4.99 13.49 19.10
N LEU A 127 -5.56 13.77 20.25
CA LEU A 127 -5.05 13.28 21.54
C LEU A 127 -5.54 11.85 21.75
N ARG A 128 -4.65 11.01 22.25
CA ARG A 128 -4.94 9.63 22.64
C ARG A 128 -4.54 9.39 24.09
N GLY A 129 -5.51 8.97 24.88
CA GLY A 129 -5.30 8.46 26.23
C GLY A 129 -5.01 6.97 26.16
N LEU A 130 -3.82 6.57 26.60
CA LEU A 130 -3.35 5.19 26.58
C LEU A 130 -2.85 4.79 27.96
N PRO A 131 -2.97 3.50 28.36
CA PRO A 131 -2.36 3.00 29.60
C PRO A 131 -0.82 3.11 29.56
N ALA A 132 -0.20 3.40 30.68
CA ALA A 132 1.26 3.45 30.83
C ALA A 132 1.93 2.11 30.43
N ALA A 133 1.22 1.00 30.57
CA ALA A 133 1.72 -0.32 30.16
C ALA A 133 2.00 -0.42 28.63
N MET A 134 1.42 0.46 27.81
CA MET A 134 1.68 0.50 26.35
C MET A 134 3.12 0.88 26.01
N GLY A 135 3.83 1.61 26.84
CA GLY A 135 5.24 1.97 26.62
C GLY A 135 6.20 0.78 26.48
N ARG A 136 5.75 -0.44 26.78
CA ARG A 136 6.54 -1.69 26.60
C ARG A 136 6.37 -2.34 25.23
N TYR A 137 5.50 -1.79 24.40
CA TYR A 137 5.11 -2.37 23.11
C TYR A 137 5.37 -1.38 21.98
N LYS A 138 5.72 -1.91 20.81
CA LYS A 138 5.88 -1.09 19.61
C LYS A 138 4.56 -0.43 19.21
N PRO A 139 4.59 0.82 18.74
CA PRO A 139 5.77 1.68 18.48
C PRO A 139 6.24 2.50 19.68
N PHE A 140 5.62 2.37 20.86
CA PHE A 140 5.86 3.23 22.03
C PHE A 140 7.11 2.90 22.85
N ASP A 141 7.77 1.78 22.57
CA ASP A 141 9.06 1.37 23.15
C ASP A 141 10.30 1.97 22.43
N ASP A 142 10.08 2.63 21.27
CA ASP A 142 11.15 3.21 20.44
C ASP A 142 10.95 4.73 20.30
N LEU A 143 11.28 5.47 21.38
CA LEU A 143 11.23 6.93 21.40
C LEU A 143 12.53 7.52 20.84
N GLU A 144 12.43 8.63 20.11
CA GLU A 144 13.58 9.36 19.60
C GLU A 144 14.27 10.13 20.73
N TYR A 145 13.45 10.77 21.61
CA TYR A 145 13.92 11.52 22.78
C TYR A 145 13.02 11.25 23.98
N GLY A 146 13.61 11.27 25.18
CA GLY A 146 12.90 11.13 26.44
C GLY A 146 12.42 9.72 26.75
N GLU A 147 11.41 9.61 27.58
CA GLU A 147 10.85 8.35 28.07
C GLU A 147 9.32 8.37 27.99
N TYR A 148 8.71 7.18 27.91
CA TYR A 148 7.27 7.06 28.00
C TYR A 148 6.80 7.31 29.44
N PHE A 149 5.57 7.81 29.64
CA PHE A 149 5.04 8.05 30.97
C PHE A 149 4.89 6.75 31.76
N SER A 150 5.13 6.84 33.09
CA SER A 150 5.21 5.69 33.98
C SER A 150 3.90 5.36 34.69
N GLY A 151 3.02 6.36 34.87
CA GLY A 151 1.74 6.23 35.56
C GLY A 151 0.55 6.59 34.67
N ASP A 152 -0.61 5.99 34.94
CA ASP A 152 -1.84 6.26 34.21
C ASP A 152 -2.49 7.63 34.57
N ASP A 153 -2.03 8.27 35.65
CA ASP A 153 -2.45 9.57 36.18
C ASP A 153 -1.41 10.69 36.04
N ASP A 154 -0.29 10.42 35.38
CA ASP A 154 0.78 11.39 35.14
C ASP A 154 0.26 12.56 34.26
N ARG A 155 0.79 13.78 34.44
CA ARG A 155 0.57 14.92 33.57
C ARG A 155 1.65 15.05 32.52
N ALA A 156 1.97 13.94 31.89
CA ALA A 156 3.00 13.81 30.89
C ALA A 156 2.37 13.59 29.50
N ALA A 157 3.04 14.06 28.48
CA ALA A 157 2.63 13.86 27.09
C ALA A 157 3.81 13.32 26.28
N VAL A 158 3.54 12.36 25.41
CA VAL A 158 4.45 11.90 24.37
C VAL A 158 3.92 12.43 23.03
N ILE A 159 4.77 13.15 22.30
CA ILE A 159 4.38 13.81 21.05
C ILE A 159 5.08 13.10 19.90
N ARG A 160 4.38 12.94 18.78
CA ARG A 160 4.96 12.39 17.56
C ARG A 160 5.82 13.45 16.86
N LEU A 161 6.98 13.06 16.34
CA LEU A 161 7.89 13.94 15.61
C LEU A 161 7.18 14.67 14.45
N GLU A 162 6.40 13.94 13.65
CA GLU A 162 5.60 14.49 12.55
C GLU A 162 4.64 15.62 13.01
N THR A 163 4.10 15.53 14.22
CA THR A 163 3.22 16.57 14.77
C THR A 163 3.99 17.85 15.12
N LEU A 164 5.25 17.72 15.54
CA LEU A 164 6.12 18.87 15.76
C LEU A 164 6.51 19.54 14.44
N GLU A 165 6.75 18.76 13.41
CA GLU A 165 6.99 19.24 12.05
C GLU A 165 5.77 19.97 11.47
N ASP A 166 4.56 19.45 11.68
CA ASP A 166 3.30 20.13 11.32
C ASP A 166 3.10 21.47 12.04
N MET A 167 3.73 21.65 13.20
CA MET A 167 3.80 22.93 13.92
C MET A 167 4.85 23.88 13.36
N GLY A 168 5.70 23.43 12.43
CA GLY A 168 6.83 24.21 11.90
C GLY A 168 8.09 24.11 12.78
N LEU A 169 8.17 23.11 13.67
CA LEU A 169 9.33 22.83 14.51
C LEU A 169 10.11 21.66 13.91
N SER A 170 11.37 21.92 13.51
CA SER A 170 12.29 20.88 13.06
C SER A 170 13.15 20.43 14.23
N VAL A 171 13.02 19.15 14.62
CA VAL A 171 13.75 18.60 15.76
C VAL A 171 15.08 18.01 15.28
N MET A 172 16.19 18.45 15.88
CA MET A 172 17.54 17.99 15.56
C MET A 172 18.30 17.57 16.81
N ASP A 173 19.30 16.70 16.60
CA ASP A 173 20.27 16.33 17.66
C ASP A 173 21.16 17.50 18.04
N ALA A 174 21.58 17.53 19.33
CA ALA A 174 22.53 18.50 19.82
C ALA A 174 23.88 18.32 19.10
N GLY A 175 24.21 19.22 18.17
CA GLY A 175 25.47 19.20 17.41
C GLY A 175 25.34 18.81 15.93
N ALA A 176 24.16 18.57 15.42
CA ALA A 176 23.96 18.45 13.98
C ALA A 176 24.19 19.79 13.29
N GLU A 177 25.07 19.83 12.28
CA GLU A 177 25.26 21.03 11.46
C GLU A 177 23.96 21.30 10.68
N THR A 178 23.49 22.54 10.76
CA THR A 178 22.35 22.98 9.95
C THR A 178 22.67 22.80 8.48
N VAL A 179 22.11 21.75 7.87
CA VAL A 179 22.16 21.59 6.42
C VAL A 179 21.23 22.65 5.86
N ASP A 180 21.78 23.59 5.06
CA ASP A 180 21.00 24.61 4.36
C ASP A 180 19.82 23.95 3.66
N ALA A 181 18.62 24.23 4.17
CA ALA A 181 17.39 23.78 3.52
C ALA A 181 17.33 24.39 2.11
N PRO A 182 16.92 23.65 1.07
CA PRO A 182 16.80 24.20 -0.26
C PRO A 182 15.83 25.39 -0.24
N GLU A 183 16.24 26.53 -0.82
CA GLU A 183 15.53 27.81 -0.86
C GLU A 183 14.07 27.78 -1.38
N ASP A 184 13.59 26.62 -1.85
CA ASP A 184 12.26 26.44 -2.44
C ASP A 184 11.16 25.94 -1.46
N THR A 185 11.50 25.69 -0.17
CA THR A 185 10.48 25.28 0.82
C THR A 185 9.99 26.52 1.56
N ALA A 186 8.78 26.97 1.24
CA ALA A 186 8.19 28.25 1.65
C ALA A 186 7.73 28.34 3.12
N VAL A 187 8.18 27.48 4.02
CA VAL A 187 7.90 27.54 5.46
C VAL A 187 9.24 27.55 6.19
N ALA A 188 9.59 28.66 6.83
CA ALA A 188 10.73 28.72 7.73
C ALA A 188 10.42 27.85 8.94
N MET A 189 11.02 26.65 9.02
CA MET A 189 10.95 25.78 10.19
C MET A 189 11.90 26.32 11.28
N GLU A 190 11.41 26.43 12.50
CA GLU A 190 12.25 26.74 13.64
C GLU A 190 12.97 25.47 14.08
N VAL A 191 14.31 25.51 14.10
CA VAL A 191 15.13 24.35 14.50
C VAL A 191 15.22 24.32 16.01
N VAL A 192 14.75 23.22 16.61
CA VAL A 192 14.77 23.00 18.06
C VAL A 192 15.55 21.73 18.37
N VAL A 193 16.37 21.76 19.41
CA VAL A 193 17.07 20.56 19.90
C VAL A 193 16.09 19.66 20.62
N GLY A 194 16.03 18.36 20.24
CA GLY A 194 15.08 17.40 20.79
C GLY A 194 15.11 17.31 22.31
N ASP A 195 16.30 17.22 22.90
CA ASP A 195 16.47 17.18 24.35
C ASP A 195 15.95 18.44 25.08
N SER A 196 15.92 19.61 24.42
CA SER A 196 15.41 20.85 25.04
C SER A 196 13.87 20.90 25.11
N LEU A 197 13.20 20.09 24.32
CA LEU A 197 11.73 19.95 24.37
C LEU A 197 11.27 19.05 25.50
N ILE A 198 12.12 18.12 25.95
CA ILE A 198 11.81 17.26 27.11
C ILE A 198 11.73 18.08 28.38
N GLY A 199 10.63 17.93 29.14
CA GLY A 199 10.33 18.73 30.31
C GLY A 199 9.71 20.11 30.00
N SER A 200 9.60 20.51 28.73
CA SER A 200 8.87 21.71 28.33
C SER A 200 7.35 21.50 28.42
N ARG A 201 6.59 22.60 28.38
CA ARG A 201 5.15 22.56 28.54
C ARG A 201 4.43 22.65 27.21
N VAL A 202 3.49 21.75 27.01
CA VAL A 202 2.55 21.76 25.90
C VAL A 202 1.13 22.09 26.40
N ASN A 203 0.46 23.02 25.75
CA ASN A 203 -0.94 23.31 26.01
C ASN A 203 -1.81 22.50 25.08
N VAL A 204 -2.67 21.67 25.66
CA VAL A 204 -3.70 20.92 24.95
C VAL A 204 -5.01 21.70 25.08
N ILE A 205 -5.53 22.18 23.97
CA ILE A 205 -6.73 23.00 23.91
C ILE A 205 -7.87 22.18 23.31
N THR A 206 -8.94 22.00 24.10
CA THR A 206 -10.13 21.25 23.68
C THR A 206 -11.34 22.20 23.59
N ALA A 207 -12.30 21.84 22.74
CA ALA A 207 -13.58 22.49 22.70
C ALA A 207 -14.54 21.78 23.66
N VAL A 208 -15.17 22.50 24.55
CA VAL A 208 -16.16 22.03 25.52
C VAL A 208 -17.49 22.68 25.21
N MET A 209 -18.58 21.91 25.24
CA MET A 209 -19.92 22.46 25.09
C MET A 209 -20.34 23.14 26.40
N ASP A 210 -20.74 24.40 26.32
CA ASP A 210 -21.30 25.12 27.47
C ASP A 210 -22.75 24.68 27.72
N LEU A 211 -22.92 23.73 28.63
CA LEU A 211 -24.22 23.20 29.06
C LEU A 211 -24.89 24.08 30.11
N SER A 212 -24.37 25.26 30.44
CA SER A 212 -24.97 26.20 31.34
C SER A 212 -26.30 26.71 30.80
N GLY A 213 -27.40 26.15 31.22
CA GLY A 213 -28.75 26.42 30.74
C GLY A 213 -29.59 25.23 30.33
N GLY A 214 -29.05 24.03 30.58
CA GLY A 214 -29.69 22.75 30.23
C GLY A 214 -29.61 22.39 28.73
N PRO A 215 -30.11 21.20 28.35
CA PRO A 215 -30.00 20.69 26.96
C PRO A 215 -30.62 21.61 25.91
N ILE A 216 -31.77 22.22 26.22
CA ILE A 216 -32.49 23.13 25.32
C ILE A 216 -31.71 24.44 25.13
N GLY A 217 -31.05 24.96 26.17
CA GLY A 217 -30.20 26.14 26.13
C GLY A 217 -28.92 25.87 25.26
N ALA A 218 -28.36 24.69 25.36
CA ALA A 218 -27.21 24.31 24.52
C ALA A 218 -27.58 24.21 23.02
N LEU A 219 -28.73 23.59 22.71
CA LEU A 219 -29.25 23.49 21.33
C LEU A 219 -29.53 24.86 20.69
N THR A 220 -30.07 25.81 21.45
CA THR A 220 -30.32 27.18 20.94
C THR A 220 -29.04 27.97 20.67
N ARG A 221 -27.91 27.60 21.28
CA ARG A 221 -26.59 28.22 21.08
C ARG A 221 -25.78 27.59 19.95
N LEU A 222 -26.22 26.46 19.39
CA LEU A 222 -25.63 25.84 18.22
C LEU A 222 -25.82 26.64 16.92
N VAL A 223 -26.62 27.69 16.94
CA VAL A 223 -26.78 28.60 15.81
C VAL A 223 -25.45 29.34 15.56
N PRO A 224 -25.01 29.52 14.30
CA PRO A 224 -23.78 30.25 13.99
C PRO A 224 -23.68 31.59 14.69
N GLY A 225 -22.67 31.77 15.56
CA GLY A 225 -22.46 32.94 16.41
C GLY A 225 -23.01 32.85 17.85
N GLY A 226 -23.61 31.75 18.24
CA GLY A 226 -24.29 31.57 19.56
C GLY A 226 -23.38 31.24 20.75
N GLY A 227 -22.06 31.08 20.56
CA GLY A 227 -21.11 30.86 21.67
C GLY A 227 -21.32 29.54 22.43
N ALA A 228 -21.76 28.47 21.73
CA ALA A 228 -22.04 27.18 22.33
C ALA A 228 -20.77 26.43 22.80
N PHE A 229 -19.59 26.88 22.37
CA PHE A 229 -18.33 26.22 22.64
C PHE A 229 -17.41 27.10 23.46
N ARG A 230 -16.80 26.52 24.48
CA ARG A 230 -15.77 27.13 25.31
C ARG A 230 -14.47 26.35 25.12
N GLU A 231 -13.36 27.05 24.97
CA GLU A 231 -12.05 26.43 24.96
C GLU A 231 -11.60 26.14 26.38
N ALA A 232 -11.10 24.92 26.62
CA ALA A 232 -10.42 24.52 27.84
C ALA A 232 -8.97 24.19 27.47
N ALA A 233 -8.02 24.89 28.09
CA ALA A 233 -6.59 24.61 27.93
C ALA A 233 -6.09 23.84 29.15
N ILE A 234 -5.43 22.72 28.87
CA ILE A 234 -4.80 21.87 29.90
C ILE A 234 -3.33 21.74 29.55
N GLN A 235 -2.47 21.89 30.57
CA GLN A 235 -1.04 21.90 30.42
C GLN A 235 -0.47 20.53 30.78
N PHE A 236 0.40 20.01 29.88
CA PHE A 236 1.18 18.79 30.06
C PHE A 236 2.67 19.10 29.99
N GLU A 237 3.48 18.21 30.56
CA GLU A 237 4.92 18.20 30.39
C GLU A 237 5.32 17.19 29.29
N ILE A 238 6.14 17.59 28.36
CA ILE A 238 6.62 16.68 27.29
C ILE A 238 7.60 15.69 27.91
N ALA A 239 7.18 14.43 28.03
CA ALA A 239 8.01 13.34 28.57
C ALA A 239 8.85 12.67 27.48
N GLY A 240 8.36 12.62 26.25
CA GLY A 240 9.08 11.98 25.17
C GLY A 240 8.58 12.40 23.78
N ILE A 241 9.43 12.14 22.79
CA ILE A 241 9.13 12.35 21.37
C ILE A 241 9.22 11.00 20.68
N LEU A 242 8.10 10.59 20.09
CA LEU A 242 7.98 9.33 19.37
C LEU A 242 8.58 9.49 17.97
N LYS A 243 9.44 8.54 17.60
CA LYS A 243 10.06 8.46 16.28
C LYS A 243 9.03 8.49 15.16
N GLU A 244 9.41 9.07 14.04
CA GLU A 244 8.59 9.01 12.83
C GLU A 244 8.33 7.54 12.47
N SER A 245 7.08 7.13 12.59
CA SER A 245 6.66 5.82 12.14
C SER A 245 6.57 5.87 10.61
N SER A 246 7.33 5.02 9.94
CA SER A 246 7.29 4.86 8.48
C SER A 246 5.86 5.07 7.95
N ASN A 247 5.69 5.79 6.84
CA ASN A 247 4.49 6.32 6.18
C ASN A 247 3.21 5.43 6.11
N PHE A 248 3.17 4.33 6.87
CA PHE A 248 2.10 3.35 6.92
C PHE A 248 1.50 3.16 8.32
N SER A 249 1.44 4.22 9.11
CA SER A 249 0.61 4.20 10.33
C SER A 249 -0.84 4.08 9.90
N GLY A 250 -1.37 2.87 9.89
CA GLY A 250 -2.79 2.59 9.62
C GLY A 250 -3.68 3.48 10.49
N GLN A 251 -4.94 3.69 10.10
CA GLN A 251 -5.88 4.58 10.81
C GLN A 251 -5.92 4.38 12.34
N GLY A 252 -5.51 3.20 12.82
CA GLY A 252 -5.44 2.85 14.23
C GLY A 252 -4.47 3.67 15.09
N PHE A 253 -3.38 4.24 14.52
CA PHE A 253 -2.38 5.00 15.30
C PHE A 253 -2.24 6.48 14.85
N ARG A 254 -3.25 7.03 14.21
CA ARG A 254 -3.28 8.45 13.84
C ARG A 254 -3.53 9.33 15.06
N GLY A 255 -2.53 9.49 15.95
CA GLY A 255 -2.55 10.42 17.07
C GLY A 255 -1.27 11.21 17.05
N GLY A 256 -1.34 12.52 17.25
CA GLY A 256 -0.16 13.38 17.34
C GLY A 256 0.36 13.53 18.76
N VAL A 257 -0.49 13.31 19.77
CA VAL A 257 -0.11 13.38 21.18
C VAL A 257 -0.73 12.25 21.97
N PHE A 258 0.06 11.63 22.82
CA PHE A 258 -0.32 10.53 23.70
C PHE A 258 -0.19 10.99 25.15
N VAL A 259 -1.22 10.73 25.94
CA VAL A 259 -1.26 11.06 27.36
C VAL A 259 -1.75 9.85 28.16
N PRO A 260 -1.52 9.79 29.49
CA PRO A 260 -2.06 8.73 30.33
C PRO A 260 -3.58 8.68 30.27
N ILE A 261 -4.13 7.46 30.30
CA ILE A 261 -5.57 7.24 30.07
C ILE A 261 -6.47 7.86 31.12
N GLU A 262 -6.09 7.83 32.42
CA GLU A 262 -6.89 8.44 33.48
C GLU A 262 -6.87 9.97 33.39
N THR A 263 -5.74 10.52 32.97
CA THR A 263 -5.64 11.96 32.70
C THR A 263 -6.50 12.34 31.50
N ALA A 264 -6.47 11.54 30.40
CA ALA A 264 -7.34 11.75 29.25
C ALA A 264 -8.85 11.70 29.60
N ASP A 265 -9.26 10.75 30.45
CA ASP A 265 -10.64 10.61 30.92
C ASP A 265 -11.11 11.83 31.72
N SER A 266 -10.18 12.52 32.39
CA SER A 266 -10.45 13.74 33.15
C SER A 266 -10.63 14.99 32.29
N ILE A 267 -10.22 14.96 31.01
CA ILE A 267 -10.30 16.09 30.07
C ILE A 267 -11.74 16.26 29.60
N PRO A 268 -12.37 17.41 29.84
CA PRO A 268 -13.70 17.67 29.30
C PRO A 268 -13.64 17.75 27.76
N THR A 269 -14.35 16.89 27.07
CA THR A 269 -14.34 16.81 25.61
C THR A 269 -15.73 16.88 25.02
N LEU A 270 -15.80 17.33 23.76
CA LEU A 270 -16.96 17.13 22.89
C LEU A 270 -16.84 15.75 22.22
N GLY A 271 -17.43 14.73 22.84
CA GLY A 271 -17.59 13.44 22.19
C GLY A 271 -18.96 13.31 21.51
N PHE A 272 -19.08 12.49 20.47
CA PHE A 272 -20.39 12.13 19.90
C PHE A 272 -21.27 11.39 20.93
N SER A 273 -20.70 10.76 21.93
CA SER A 273 -21.41 10.30 23.16
C SER A 273 -22.17 11.43 23.85
N SER A 274 -21.72 12.69 23.74
CA SER A 274 -22.38 13.85 24.28
C SER A 274 -23.73 14.15 23.62
N VAL A 275 -23.99 13.71 22.42
CA VAL A 275 -25.31 13.87 21.76
C VAL A 275 -26.34 12.94 22.42
N TRP A 276 -25.98 11.73 22.80
CA TRP A 276 -26.83 10.81 23.55
C TRP A 276 -27.02 11.25 24.99
N GLU A 277 -25.99 11.83 25.57
CA GLU A 277 -26.05 12.49 26.90
C GLU A 277 -27.04 13.68 26.90
N LEU A 278 -27.10 14.46 25.80
CA LEU A 278 -28.09 15.52 25.58
C LEU A 278 -29.53 14.99 25.44
N LEU A 279 -29.70 13.75 24.97
CA LEU A 279 -31.00 13.12 24.78
C LEU A 279 -31.48 12.41 26.07
N GLY A 280 -30.67 12.40 27.12
CA GLY A 280 -31.06 11.89 28.45
C GLY A 280 -31.06 10.35 28.59
N GLU A 281 -30.50 9.63 27.65
CA GLU A 281 -30.31 8.19 27.74
C GLU A 281 -28.90 7.86 28.24
N ASP A 282 -28.84 7.50 29.53
CA ASP A 282 -27.60 7.07 30.22
C ASP A 282 -27.09 5.68 29.73
N GLN A 283 -27.81 5.04 28.81
CA GLN A 283 -27.56 3.65 28.36
C GLN A 283 -26.52 3.49 27.29
N GLY A 284 -25.95 4.57 26.73
CA GLY A 284 -24.97 4.53 25.65
C GLY A 284 -23.57 5.05 26.00
N LYS A 285 -23.33 5.36 27.27
CA LYS A 285 -22.10 5.99 27.74
C LYS A 285 -20.95 4.98 27.81
N GLY A 286 -20.26 4.79 26.69
CA GLY A 286 -18.97 4.11 26.68
C GLY A 286 -17.91 5.06 27.25
N ARG A 287 -17.08 4.57 28.15
CA ARG A 287 -15.92 5.30 28.67
C ARG A 287 -14.84 5.45 27.62
N TYR A 288 -14.76 4.46 26.71
CA TYR A 288 -13.69 4.33 25.74
C TYR A 288 -14.19 4.57 24.32
N GLY A 289 -13.37 5.22 23.50
CA GLY A 289 -13.62 5.43 22.06
C GLY A 289 -13.32 4.18 21.25
N SER A 290 -12.26 3.47 21.62
CA SER A 290 -11.86 2.19 21.02
C SER A 290 -11.16 1.31 22.04
N ILE A 291 -11.03 0.01 21.71
CA ILE A 291 -10.25 -0.94 22.47
C ILE A 291 -9.24 -1.59 21.52
N TYR A 292 -7.97 -1.51 21.86
CA TYR A 292 -6.91 -2.21 21.15
C TYR A 292 -6.82 -3.65 21.70
N VAL A 293 -6.88 -4.61 20.79
CA VAL A 293 -6.80 -6.04 21.10
C VAL A 293 -5.67 -6.65 20.29
N ARG A 294 -4.72 -7.29 20.96
CA ARG A 294 -3.67 -8.07 20.33
C ARG A 294 -3.94 -9.55 20.53
N VAL A 295 -3.88 -10.32 19.45
CA VAL A 295 -4.00 -11.77 19.47
C VAL A 295 -2.62 -12.44 19.44
N ARG A 296 -2.50 -13.66 19.97
CA ARG A 296 -1.24 -14.41 20.07
C ARG A 296 -0.64 -14.75 18.70
N GLY A 297 -1.48 -14.91 17.70
CA GLY A 297 -1.03 -15.23 16.35
C GLY A 297 -2.13 -15.06 15.31
N MET A 298 -1.72 -15.01 14.04
CA MET A 298 -2.65 -14.86 12.93
C MET A 298 -3.73 -15.95 12.86
N GLY A 299 -3.44 -17.16 13.39
CA GLY A 299 -4.42 -18.26 13.42
C GLY A 299 -5.59 -18.01 14.35
N ASP A 300 -5.40 -17.20 15.39
CA ASP A 300 -6.44 -16.89 16.38
C ASP A 300 -7.28 -15.67 15.97
N MET A 301 -6.83 -14.90 14.98
CA MET A 301 -7.46 -13.62 14.59
C MET A 301 -8.91 -13.78 14.16
N GLU A 302 -9.19 -14.74 13.29
CA GLU A 302 -10.56 -14.95 12.77
C GLU A 302 -11.50 -15.47 13.86
N SER A 303 -11.01 -16.32 14.75
CA SER A 303 -11.83 -16.82 15.87
C SER A 303 -12.16 -15.71 16.89
N VAL A 304 -11.17 -14.89 17.22
CA VAL A 304 -11.38 -13.73 18.12
C VAL A 304 -12.31 -12.71 17.46
N ARG A 305 -12.12 -12.41 16.16
CA ARG A 305 -12.98 -11.52 15.42
C ARG A 305 -14.44 -11.97 15.40
N THR A 306 -14.68 -13.27 15.16
CA THR A 306 -16.03 -13.84 15.14
C THR A 306 -16.73 -13.63 16.48
N VAL A 307 -16.04 -13.86 17.60
CA VAL A 307 -16.61 -13.61 18.93
C VAL A 307 -16.92 -12.13 19.14
N LEU A 308 -16.00 -11.24 18.77
CA LEU A 308 -16.19 -9.79 18.94
C LEU A 308 -17.36 -9.25 18.10
N VAL A 309 -17.50 -9.71 16.85
CA VAL A 309 -18.54 -9.22 15.92
C VAL A 309 -19.87 -9.94 16.17
N ASP A 310 -19.88 -11.27 16.14
CA ASP A 310 -21.13 -12.05 16.12
C ASP A 310 -21.74 -12.24 17.52
N GLU A 311 -20.91 -12.42 18.55
CA GLU A 311 -21.42 -12.66 19.91
C GLU A 311 -21.53 -11.36 20.73
N MET A 312 -20.55 -10.44 20.58
CA MET A 312 -20.55 -9.20 21.34
C MET A 312 -21.16 -8.00 20.59
N GLY A 313 -21.40 -8.11 19.28
CA GLY A 313 -22.00 -7.05 18.46
C GLY A 313 -21.10 -5.81 18.30
N LEU A 314 -19.79 -5.99 18.40
CA LEU A 314 -18.80 -4.93 18.29
C LEU A 314 -18.29 -4.83 16.85
N SER A 315 -17.89 -3.64 16.44
CA SER A 315 -17.19 -3.47 15.15
C SER A 315 -15.70 -3.65 15.33
N VAL A 316 -15.12 -4.45 14.45
CA VAL A 316 -13.71 -4.79 14.51
C VAL A 316 -13.03 -4.35 13.22
N PHE A 317 -12.00 -3.55 13.38
CA PHE A 317 -11.13 -3.10 12.31
C PHE A 317 -9.73 -3.72 12.48
N SER A 318 -9.21 -4.30 11.42
CA SER A 318 -7.87 -4.87 11.40
C SER A 318 -7.02 -4.20 10.30
N ILE A 319 -5.75 -3.97 10.60
CA ILE A 319 -4.79 -3.54 9.58
C ILE A 319 -4.63 -4.61 8.49
N ALA A 320 -4.80 -5.89 8.86
CA ALA A 320 -4.79 -6.98 7.88
C ALA A 320 -5.93 -6.83 6.85
N ASP A 321 -7.10 -6.35 7.25
CA ASP A 321 -8.23 -6.10 6.34
C ASP A 321 -7.91 -4.96 5.36
N GLN A 322 -7.33 -3.87 5.85
CA GLN A 322 -6.87 -2.77 4.98
C GLN A 322 -5.82 -3.22 3.99
N LEU A 323 -4.88 -4.05 4.44
CA LEU A 323 -3.86 -4.60 3.55
C LEU A 323 -4.49 -5.48 2.45
N GLU A 324 -5.52 -6.25 2.78
CA GLU A 324 -6.24 -7.05 1.79
C GLU A 324 -6.99 -6.18 0.79
N GLU A 325 -7.60 -5.10 1.23
CA GLU A 325 -8.26 -4.12 0.37
C GLU A 325 -7.26 -3.40 -0.56
N ILE A 326 -6.12 -2.97 -0.02
CA ILE A 326 -5.02 -2.42 -0.81
C ILE A 326 -4.51 -3.44 -1.84
N LYS A 327 -4.31 -4.70 -1.44
CA LYS A 327 -3.92 -5.78 -2.36
C LYS A 327 -4.95 -5.99 -3.47
N ARG A 328 -6.25 -5.95 -3.16
CA ARG A 328 -7.32 -6.01 -4.17
C ARG A 328 -7.24 -4.83 -5.15
N GLY A 329 -6.97 -3.62 -4.65
CA GLY A 329 -6.72 -2.45 -5.48
C GLY A 329 -5.56 -2.67 -6.47
N PHE A 330 -4.43 -3.22 -5.98
CA PHE A 330 -3.29 -3.56 -6.85
C PHE A 330 -3.63 -4.63 -7.88
N VAL A 331 -4.42 -5.65 -7.54
CA VAL A 331 -4.87 -6.67 -8.50
C VAL A 331 -5.66 -6.03 -9.66
N ILE A 332 -6.49 -5.02 -9.37
CA ILE A 332 -7.23 -4.30 -10.41
C ILE A 332 -6.26 -3.52 -11.30
N VAL A 333 -5.33 -2.77 -10.71
CA VAL A 333 -4.31 -2.01 -11.46
C VAL A 333 -3.46 -2.95 -12.30
N ASP A 334 -2.93 -4.03 -11.72
CA ASP A 334 -2.13 -5.03 -12.42
C ASP A 334 -2.92 -5.68 -13.57
N SER A 335 -4.22 -5.92 -13.40
CA SER A 335 -5.08 -6.48 -14.44
C SER A 335 -5.24 -5.52 -15.63
N VAL A 336 -5.42 -4.23 -15.37
CA VAL A 336 -5.49 -3.19 -16.42
C VAL A 336 -4.15 -3.09 -17.15
N LEU A 337 -3.05 -3.06 -16.41
CA LEU A 337 -1.71 -2.99 -16.97
C LEU A 337 -1.38 -4.24 -17.79
N ALA A 338 -1.75 -5.43 -17.29
CA ALA A 338 -1.59 -6.69 -18.01
C ALA A 338 -2.41 -6.72 -19.31
N ALA A 339 -3.61 -6.13 -19.32
CA ALA A 339 -4.40 -5.99 -20.53
C ALA A 339 -3.70 -5.13 -21.58
N VAL A 340 -3.10 -3.99 -21.19
CA VAL A 340 -2.30 -3.14 -22.09
C VAL A 340 -1.09 -3.90 -22.63
N GLY A 341 -0.35 -4.62 -21.76
CA GLY A 341 0.78 -5.47 -22.18
C GLY A 341 0.34 -6.58 -23.15
N THR A 342 -0.83 -7.17 -22.93
CA THR A 342 -1.39 -8.19 -23.82
C THR A 342 -1.73 -7.62 -25.21
N VAL A 343 -2.29 -6.41 -25.28
CA VAL A 343 -2.54 -5.72 -26.57
C VAL A 343 -1.23 -5.46 -27.31
N ALA A 344 -0.19 -4.99 -26.61
CA ALA A 344 1.13 -4.77 -27.22
C ALA A 344 1.72 -6.07 -27.78
N LEU A 345 1.57 -7.17 -27.03
CA LEU A 345 2.03 -8.48 -27.45
C LEU A 345 1.22 -9.03 -28.64
N PHE A 346 -0.08 -8.76 -28.69
CA PHE A 346 -0.92 -9.10 -29.84
C PHE A 346 -0.47 -8.38 -31.11
N VAL A 347 -0.14 -7.10 -31.02
CA VAL A 347 0.44 -6.34 -32.13
C VAL A 347 1.79 -6.94 -32.58
N ALA A 348 2.62 -7.34 -31.62
CA ALA A 348 3.88 -8.03 -31.91
C ALA A 348 3.64 -9.38 -32.60
N ALA A 349 2.64 -10.15 -32.18
CA ALA A 349 2.27 -11.42 -32.81
C ALA A 349 1.83 -11.22 -34.28
N LEU A 350 1.06 -10.17 -34.57
CA LEU A 350 0.74 -9.81 -35.97
C LEU A 350 1.99 -9.47 -36.79
N GLY A 351 2.97 -8.80 -36.17
CA GLY A 351 4.27 -8.53 -36.77
C GLY A 351 5.03 -9.82 -37.12
N ILE A 352 5.00 -10.82 -36.21
CA ILE A 352 5.60 -12.14 -36.43
C ILE A 352 4.92 -12.84 -37.62
N VAL A 353 3.57 -12.90 -37.61
CA VAL A 353 2.81 -13.49 -38.76
C VAL A 353 3.19 -12.88 -40.07
N ASN A 354 3.18 -11.53 -40.14
CA ASN A 354 3.51 -10.81 -41.40
C ASN A 354 4.94 -11.08 -41.83
N THR A 355 5.90 -11.06 -40.91
CA THR A 355 7.31 -11.32 -41.21
C THR A 355 7.52 -12.74 -41.71
N MET A 356 6.90 -13.74 -41.07
CA MET A 356 7.01 -15.15 -41.48
C MET A 356 6.34 -15.41 -42.83
N VAL A 357 5.15 -14.83 -43.08
CA VAL A 357 4.47 -14.99 -44.37
C VAL A 357 5.37 -14.46 -45.50
N MET A 358 5.99 -13.31 -45.31
CA MET A 358 6.88 -12.74 -46.33
C MET A 358 8.15 -13.56 -46.46
N SER A 359 8.75 -14.06 -45.37
CA SER A 359 9.90 -14.96 -45.39
C SER A 359 9.62 -16.22 -46.23
N ILE A 360 8.41 -16.80 -46.09
CA ILE A 360 7.98 -17.96 -46.86
C ILE A 360 7.87 -17.61 -48.35
N LEU A 361 7.30 -16.47 -48.71
CA LEU A 361 7.18 -16.04 -50.09
C LEU A 361 8.56 -15.85 -50.76
N GLU A 362 9.51 -15.22 -50.05
CA GLU A 362 10.86 -15.02 -50.53
C GLU A 362 11.64 -16.34 -50.70
N ARG A 363 11.31 -17.37 -49.91
CA ARG A 363 12.02 -18.66 -49.89
C ARG A 363 11.19 -19.81 -50.47
N THR A 364 10.12 -19.52 -51.20
CA THR A 364 9.22 -20.53 -51.76
C THR A 364 9.99 -21.57 -52.60
N ARG A 365 10.99 -21.16 -53.38
CA ARG A 365 11.85 -22.04 -54.19
C ARG A 365 12.71 -22.97 -53.34
N GLU A 366 13.31 -22.47 -52.25
CA GLU A 366 14.09 -23.27 -51.29
C GLU A 366 13.21 -24.35 -50.64
N ILE A 367 11.98 -23.98 -50.24
CA ILE A 367 11.00 -24.90 -49.67
C ILE A 367 10.61 -25.98 -50.71
N GLY A 368 10.41 -25.56 -51.97
CA GLY A 368 10.10 -26.49 -53.06
C GLY A 368 11.21 -27.50 -53.31
N ILE A 369 12.49 -27.07 -53.29
CA ILE A 369 13.66 -27.96 -53.41
C ILE A 369 13.71 -28.93 -52.24
N MET A 370 13.56 -28.46 -50.98
CA MET A 370 13.57 -29.35 -49.83
C MET A 370 12.50 -30.45 -49.92
N LYS A 371 11.29 -30.08 -50.35
CA LYS A 371 10.20 -31.04 -50.55
C LYS A 371 10.43 -31.98 -51.72
N ALA A 372 11.02 -31.51 -52.81
CA ALA A 372 11.38 -32.38 -53.94
C ALA A 372 12.45 -33.43 -53.60
N ILE A 373 13.35 -33.16 -52.64
CA ILE A 373 14.36 -34.06 -52.13
C ILE A 373 13.77 -35.02 -51.05
N GLY A 374 12.50 -34.82 -50.64
CA GLY A 374 11.76 -35.72 -49.73
C GLY A 374 11.53 -35.21 -48.33
N ALA A 375 11.71 -33.91 -48.06
CA ALA A 375 11.34 -33.30 -46.79
C ALA A 375 9.84 -33.39 -46.59
N GLY A 376 9.41 -33.95 -45.43
CA GLY A 376 8.01 -34.04 -45.03
C GLY A 376 7.41 -32.71 -44.55
N ASP A 377 6.07 -32.59 -44.63
CA ASP A 377 5.37 -31.40 -44.16
C ASP A 377 5.65 -31.05 -42.70
N GLY A 378 5.88 -32.08 -41.86
CA GLY A 378 6.23 -31.91 -40.45
C GLY A 378 7.61 -31.28 -40.26
N GLU A 379 8.59 -31.64 -41.08
CA GLU A 379 9.92 -31.09 -41.02
C GLU A 379 9.94 -29.62 -41.47
N ILE A 380 9.19 -29.26 -42.51
CA ILE A 380 9.03 -27.88 -42.94
C ILE A 380 8.38 -27.03 -41.81
N ARG A 381 7.28 -27.53 -41.21
CA ARG A 381 6.66 -26.83 -40.05
C ARG A 381 7.64 -26.61 -38.91
N MET A 382 8.44 -27.63 -38.57
CA MET A 382 9.38 -27.56 -37.48
C MET A 382 10.45 -26.48 -37.67
N ILE A 383 10.91 -26.27 -38.92
CA ILE A 383 11.87 -25.19 -39.28
C ILE A 383 11.26 -23.82 -38.94
N PHE A 384 10.02 -23.57 -39.37
CA PHE A 384 9.34 -22.29 -39.09
C PHE A 384 8.94 -22.13 -37.64
N PHE A 385 8.61 -23.20 -36.93
CA PHE A 385 8.42 -23.12 -35.50
C PHE A 385 9.70 -22.80 -34.73
N ALA A 386 10.83 -23.37 -35.14
CA ALA A 386 12.13 -23.03 -34.56
C ALA A 386 12.46 -21.52 -34.79
N GLU A 387 12.14 -20.99 -35.98
CA GLU A 387 12.33 -19.58 -36.34
C GLU A 387 11.42 -18.70 -35.41
N ALA A 388 10.14 -19.02 -35.30
CA ALA A 388 9.21 -18.30 -34.41
C ALA A 388 9.64 -18.37 -32.94
N ALA A 389 10.04 -19.55 -32.45
CA ALA A 389 10.51 -19.71 -31.06
C ALA A 389 11.77 -18.89 -30.79
N THR A 390 12.68 -18.80 -31.78
CA THR A 390 13.89 -17.99 -31.67
C THR A 390 13.57 -16.51 -31.58
N ILE A 391 12.63 -16.01 -32.41
CA ILE A 391 12.12 -14.62 -32.30
C ILE A 391 11.56 -14.35 -30.91
N GLY A 392 10.71 -15.26 -30.41
CA GLY A 392 10.12 -15.14 -29.09
C GLY A 392 11.15 -15.15 -27.96
N ALA A 393 12.12 -16.07 -28.02
CA ALA A 393 13.16 -16.19 -26.99
C ALA A 393 14.09 -14.96 -26.96
N VAL A 394 14.59 -14.54 -28.14
CA VAL A 394 15.44 -13.35 -28.25
C VAL A 394 14.65 -12.09 -27.83
N GLY A 395 13.41 -11.96 -28.31
CA GLY A 395 12.53 -10.86 -27.93
C GLY A 395 12.28 -10.80 -26.42
N ALA A 396 12.05 -11.96 -25.77
CA ALA A 396 11.85 -12.05 -24.32
C ALA A 396 13.11 -11.62 -23.54
N VAL A 397 14.28 -12.13 -23.90
CA VAL A 397 15.53 -11.78 -23.21
C VAL A 397 15.82 -10.28 -23.35
N CYS A 398 15.74 -9.74 -24.56
CA CYS A 398 15.92 -8.31 -24.80
C CYS A 398 14.81 -7.48 -24.10
N GLY A 399 13.57 -7.96 -24.10
CA GLY A 399 12.45 -7.33 -23.43
C GLY A 399 12.62 -7.29 -21.90
N LEU A 400 13.07 -8.37 -21.28
CA LEU A 400 13.41 -8.42 -19.85
C LEU A 400 14.52 -7.43 -19.50
N ILE A 401 15.58 -7.36 -20.35
CA ILE A 401 16.68 -6.41 -20.15
C ILE A 401 16.14 -4.96 -20.25
N LEU A 402 15.32 -4.68 -21.26
CA LEU A 402 14.70 -3.36 -21.41
C LEU A 402 13.78 -3.02 -20.23
N GLY A 403 12.92 -3.95 -19.82
CA GLY A 403 12.03 -3.78 -18.68
C GLY A 403 12.82 -3.53 -17.38
N TRP A 404 13.88 -4.30 -17.13
CA TRP A 404 14.76 -4.09 -15.99
C TRP A 404 15.46 -2.72 -16.04
N LEU A 405 15.93 -2.29 -17.20
CA LEU A 405 16.58 -0.99 -17.37
C LEU A 405 15.61 0.16 -17.09
N VAL A 406 14.40 0.09 -17.66
CA VAL A 406 13.35 1.10 -17.46
C VAL A 406 12.95 1.19 -15.99
N THR A 407 12.72 0.05 -15.32
CA THR A 407 12.36 0.02 -13.90
C THR A 407 13.50 0.51 -13.01
N ARG A 408 14.75 0.20 -13.35
CA ARG A 408 15.92 0.71 -12.63
C ARG A 408 16.03 2.23 -12.74
N LEU A 409 15.83 2.76 -13.93
CA LEU A 409 15.84 4.21 -14.19
C LEU A 409 14.68 4.90 -13.43
N ALA A 410 13.48 4.33 -13.49
CA ALA A 410 12.32 4.85 -12.75
C ALA A 410 12.58 4.87 -11.24
N ASN A 411 13.16 3.80 -10.69
CA ASN A 411 13.48 3.72 -9.27
C ASN A 411 14.51 4.78 -8.83
N VAL A 412 15.53 5.02 -9.66
CA VAL A 412 16.52 6.09 -9.42
C VAL A 412 15.86 7.47 -9.44
N ILE A 413 14.98 7.73 -10.42
CA ILE A 413 14.27 9.02 -10.52
C ILE A 413 13.38 9.24 -9.29
N VAL A 414 12.64 8.22 -8.85
CA VAL A 414 11.76 8.33 -7.68
C VAL A 414 12.58 8.62 -6.41
N ASN A 415 13.65 7.86 -6.18
CA ASN A 415 14.50 8.07 -5.00
C ASN A 415 15.18 9.45 -4.99
N LEU A 416 15.62 9.95 -6.16
CA LEU A 416 16.24 11.29 -6.25
C LEU A 416 15.25 12.45 -6.10
N ARG A 417 13.97 12.25 -6.46
CA ARG A 417 13.01 13.35 -6.56
C ARG A 417 12.02 13.40 -5.38
N PHE A 418 11.73 12.27 -4.77
CA PHE A 418 10.64 12.11 -3.80
C PHE A 418 11.10 11.61 -2.43
N MET A 419 12.36 11.15 -2.30
CA MET A 419 12.91 10.73 -1.03
C MET A 419 13.67 11.88 -0.36
N PRO A 420 13.44 12.15 0.93
CA PRO A 420 14.25 13.06 1.72
C PRO A 420 15.72 12.61 1.77
N VAL A 421 16.63 13.55 1.94
CA VAL A 421 18.06 13.27 2.06
C VAL A 421 18.31 12.60 3.41
N GLY A 422 18.70 11.32 3.40
CA GLY A 422 19.00 10.57 4.62
C GLY A 422 18.13 9.31 4.82
N GLU A 423 17.04 9.15 4.09
CA GLU A 423 16.23 7.94 4.14
C GLU A 423 16.79 6.80 3.28
N GLU A 424 16.49 5.55 3.67
CA GLU A 424 16.88 4.38 2.90
C GLU A 424 16.15 4.31 1.54
N PRO A 425 16.89 4.03 0.43
CA PRO A 425 16.29 4.00 -0.90
C PRO A 425 15.25 2.89 -1.05
N VAL A 426 14.03 3.25 -1.42
CA VAL A 426 12.94 2.29 -1.63
C VAL A 426 13.06 1.63 -2.99
N ASN A 427 12.93 0.30 -3.03
CA ASN A 427 12.89 -0.48 -4.26
C ASN A 427 11.43 -0.77 -4.65
N LEU A 428 10.87 0.05 -5.56
CA LEU A 428 9.48 -0.07 -6.01
C LEU A 428 9.23 -1.28 -6.92
N PHE A 429 10.29 -1.87 -7.49
CA PHE A 429 10.20 -2.94 -8.48
C PHE A 429 10.91 -4.20 -7.99
N TYR A 430 10.22 -5.33 -8.11
CA TYR A 430 10.77 -6.62 -7.75
C TYR A 430 10.60 -7.62 -8.90
N PHE A 431 11.69 -8.30 -9.29
CA PHE A 431 11.72 -9.31 -10.35
C PHE A 431 11.85 -10.72 -9.76
N PRO A 432 10.76 -11.39 -9.38
CA PRO A 432 10.84 -12.75 -8.92
C PRO A 432 11.18 -13.72 -10.07
N LEU A 433 11.80 -14.85 -9.76
CA LEU A 433 12.19 -15.86 -10.75
C LEU A 433 11.02 -16.36 -11.60
N TRP A 434 9.83 -16.50 -11.01
CA TRP A 434 8.63 -16.91 -11.75
C TRP A 434 8.23 -15.91 -12.83
N LEU A 435 8.42 -14.61 -12.60
CA LEU A 435 8.15 -13.56 -13.59
C LEU A 435 9.11 -13.67 -14.78
N ILE A 436 10.41 -13.87 -14.51
CA ILE A 436 11.43 -14.00 -15.55
C ILE A 436 11.15 -15.23 -16.43
N LEU A 437 10.96 -16.39 -15.80
CA LEU A 437 10.67 -17.63 -16.52
C LEU A 437 9.31 -17.59 -17.21
N GLY A 438 8.30 -17.03 -16.55
CA GLY A 438 6.97 -16.84 -17.08
C GLY A 438 6.96 -15.93 -18.33
N ALA A 439 7.67 -14.83 -18.29
CA ALA A 439 7.78 -13.90 -19.43
C ALA A 439 8.45 -14.57 -20.65
N VAL A 440 9.53 -15.33 -20.44
CA VAL A 440 10.20 -16.07 -21.51
C VAL A 440 9.24 -17.14 -22.07
N GLY A 441 8.65 -17.95 -21.19
CA GLY A 441 7.72 -19.00 -21.60
C GLY A 441 6.50 -18.44 -22.35
N PHE A 442 5.94 -17.35 -21.85
CA PHE A 442 4.79 -16.68 -22.47
C PHE A 442 5.14 -16.07 -23.84
N SER A 443 6.29 -15.42 -23.96
CA SER A 443 6.76 -14.88 -25.24
C SER A 443 6.96 -15.96 -26.29
N VAL A 444 7.62 -17.06 -25.92
CA VAL A 444 7.82 -18.20 -26.83
C VAL A 444 6.48 -18.82 -27.23
N LEU A 445 5.56 -18.99 -26.27
CA LEU A 445 4.22 -19.52 -26.55
C LEU A 445 3.46 -18.64 -27.55
N VAL A 446 3.42 -17.34 -27.33
CA VAL A 446 2.75 -16.41 -28.24
C VAL A 446 3.40 -16.41 -29.62
N SER A 447 4.74 -16.45 -29.68
CA SER A 447 5.47 -16.52 -30.97
C SER A 447 5.19 -17.82 -31.72
N LEU A 448 5.09 -18.94 -31.02
CA LEU A 448 4.72 -20.22 -31.61
C LEU A 448 3.27 -20.20 -32.13
N LEU A 449 2.34 -19.66 -31.36
CA LEU A 449 0.94 -19.49 -31.78
C LEU A 449 0.83 -18.60 -33.01
N ALA A 450 1.53 -17.48 -33.04
CA ALA A 450 1.63 -16.59 -34.21
C ALA A 450 2.22 -17.30 -35.43
N GLY A 451 3.21 -18.17 -35.22
CA GLY A 451 3.86 -18.97 -36.25
C GLY A 451 3.03 -20.14 -36.81
N LEU A 452 1.94 -20.56 -36.13
CA LEU A 452 1.13 -21.70 -36.54
C LEU A 452 0.56 -21.57 -37.98
N TYR A 453 -0.05 -20.43 -38.27
CA TYR A 453 -0.65 -20.17 -39.59
C TYR A 453 0.41 -20.14 -40.71
N PRO A 454 1.47 -19.32 -40.62
CA PRO A 454 2.48 -19.27 -41.69
C PRO A 454 3.22 -20.61 -41.84
N ALA A 455 3.62 -21.29 -40.77
CA ALA A 455 4.27 -22.59 -40.81
C ALA A 455 3.40 -23.65 -41.52
N SER A 456 2.12 -23.66 -41.26
CA SER A 456 1.19 -24.56 -41.93
C SER A 456 1.03 -24.23 -43.41
N ARG A 457 1.11 -22.97 -43.81
CA ARG A 457 1.07 -22.52 -45.18
C ARG A 457 2.34 -22.91 -45.93
N ALA A 458 3.51 -22.76 -45.31
CA ALA A 458 4.79 -23.18 -45.87
C ALA A 458 4.83 -24.70 -46.16
N ALA A 459 4.32 -25.49 -45.22
CA ALA A 459 4.27 -26.95 -45.37
C ALA A 459 3.36 -27.40 -46.54
N ARG A 460 2.40 -26.61 -46.96
CA ARG A 460 1.49 -26.92 -48.07
C ARG A 460 1.95 -26.39 -49.43
N VAL A 461 3.14 -25.86 -49.53
CA VAL A 461 3.73 -25.40 -50.82
C VAL A 461 3.91 -26.61 -51.74
N ASP A 462 3.36 -26.49 -52.96
CA ASP A 462 3.51 -27.49 -54.01
C ASP A 462 4.92 -27.39 -54.65
N PRO A 463 5.75 -28.47 -54.55
CA PRO A 463 7.12 -28.42 -55.03
C PRO A 463 7.18 -28.20 -56.57
N VAL A 464 6.20 -28.71 -57.31
CA VAL A 464 6.15 -28.55 -58.77
C VAL A 464 5.92 -27.08 -59.16
N LYS A 465 4.96 -26.41 -58.46
CA LYS A 465 4.67 -25.00 -58.70
C LYS A 465 5.81 -24.09 -58.21
N ALA A 466 6.46 -24.44 -57.11
CA ALA A 466 7.55 -23.67 -56.54
C ALA A 466 8.84 -23.69 -57.41
N LEU A 467 9.05 -24.78 -58.19
CA LEU A 467 10.20 -24.94 -59.07
C LEU A 467 9.95 -24.44 -60.51
N ARG A 468 8.65 -24.31 -60.88
CA ARG A 468 8.24 -23.91 -62.25
C ARG A 468 8.04 -22.37 -62.35
N HIS A 469 8.45 -21.62 -61.37
CA HIS A 469 8.32 -20.17 -61.42
C HIS A 469 9.39 -19.56 -62.34
N ASP A 470 8.92 -19.10 -63.52
CA ASP A 470 9.58 -18.15 -64.39
C ASP A 470 9.45 -16.76 -63.81
#